data_ed44dd555de51a3a6270be537e3d8126
#
_entry.id   ed44dd555de51a3a6270be537e3d8126
#
_cell.length_a   1.000
_cell.length_b   1.000
_cell.length_c   1.000
_cell.angle_alpha   90.00
_cell.angle_beta   90.00
_cell.angle_gamma   90.00
#
_symmetry.space_group_name_H-M   'P 1'
#
loop_
_entity.id
_entity.type
_entity.pdbx_description
1 polymer ?
#
loop_
_entity_poly.entity_id
_entity_poly.type
_entity_poly.pdbx_seq_one_letter_code
_entity_poly.pdbx_strand_id
1 'polypeptide(L)'
;MTKYDLIVVGMGPSAIFLAYELIEKNNAKNVLLIDEGKPVERRYCPVEKAGECLKCKPFCNITSGFSGAGAFSDGKLSLYNKEDDDIYVGGNLHKYIGVEKTKELIDYADSIYLKFGADKHLEGMDYKEEVEDLKKKAKKEDITLIGIPIRHLGTEKSHEIYKKIEDFLQENNINMLYETIVKDLIIENGKIQGVKIQNANNENDYKDIYADKVVLAVGRKGADWLSNMCEKHRIDTEPGEVDIGIRYELKDEVMKDVNKYLYEGKFIGRPYPFRDKVRTFCQNPSGFVSEEVYDDGLSLVNGHSYKDRKSKNTNLAILVSHKFKNPFDKPIEYGKNIAKNLNELGNGTVLVQRLGDIYRGKRTWKEELDTNEVEPTLKSAVPGDITFAIGYRTMTDILKFINAMDKIIEGFADPHNLLYAPEIKFYSNKVLIDENFETSIKDLYCIGDGGGMTRGLMMASAAGVQMARILSKNVK
;
A
#
# COMPACT_ATOMS: atom_id res chain seq x y z
N MET A 1 -22.99 -29.98 -11.78
CA MET A 1 -22.22 -28.92 -11.07
C MET A 1 -21.75 -27.91 -12.12
N THR A 2 -22.01 -26.64 -11.94
CA THR A 2 -21.56 -25.61 -12.88
C THR A 2 -20.05 -25.46 -12.70
N LYS A 3 -19.28 -25.74 -13.75
CA LYS A 3 -17.82 -25.53 -13.77
C LYS A 3 -17.54 -24.24 -14.51
N TYR A 4 -16.69 -23.38 -13.91
CA TYR A 4 -16.25 -22.13 -14.53
C TYR A 4 -14.97 -22.34 -15.36
N ASP A 5 -14.74 -21.52 -16.35
CA ASP A 5 -13.45 -21.50 -17.06
C ASP A 5 -12.40 -20.81 -16.20
N LEU A 6 -12.83 -19.78 -15.44
CA LEU A 6 -11.98 -18.98 -14.57
C LEU A 6 -12.72 -18.54 -13.31
N ILE A 7 -12.08 -18.73 -12.16
CA ILE A 7 -12.44 -18.07 -10.90
C ILE A 7 -11.36 -17.05 -10.54
N VAL A 8 -11.77 -15.85 -10.15
CA VAL A 8 -10.89 -14.81 -9.61
C VAL A 8 -11.28 -14.53 -8.17
N VAL A 9 -10.36 -14.69 -7.23
CA VAL A 9 -10.56 -14.46 -5.81
C VAL A 9 -10.16 -13.04 -5.44
N GLY A 10 -11.13 -12.23 -5.04
CA GLY A 10 -11.03 -10.79 -4.81
C GLY A 10 -11.65 -9.99 -5.95
N MET A 11 -12.21 -8.81 -5.63
CA MET A 11 -12.76 -7.86 -6.59
C MET A 11 -12.09 -6.48 -6.47
N GLY A 12 -10.78 -6.47 -6.20
CA GLY A 12 -9.94 -5.26 -6.25
C GLY A 12 -9.57 -4.88 -7.69
N PRO A 13 -8.80 -3.79 -7.88
CA PRO A 13 -8.41 -3.31 -9.22
C PRO A 13 -7.78 -4.38 -10.11
N SER A 14 -6.97 -5.30 -9.56
CA SER A 14 -6.39 -6.40 -10.35
C SER A 14 -7.44 -7.30 -10.99
N ALA A 15 -8.46 -7.71 -10.21
CA ALA A 15 -9.55 -8.56 -10.70
C ALA A 15 -10.46 -7.83 -11.68
N ILE A 16 -10.77 -6.57 -11.40
CA ILE A 16 -11.62 -5.70 -12.23
C ILE A 16 -11.00 -5.51 -13.62
N PHE A 17 -9.73 -5.13 -13.68
CA PHE A 17 -9.02 -4.88 -14.92
C PHE A 17 -8.71 -6.18 -15.69
N LEU A 18 -8.56 -7.30 -15.00
CA LEU A 18 -8.51 -8.63 -15.61
C LEU A 18 -9.85 -8.92 -16.31
N ALA A 19 -10.97 -8.78 -15.63
CA ALA A 19 -12.29 -9.03 -16.20
C ALA A 19 -12.59 -8.08 -17.38
N TYR A 20 -12.27 -6.78 -17.24
CA TYR A 20 -12.42 -5.78 -18.28
C TYR A 20 -11.65 -6.19 -19.55
N GLU A 21 -10.36 -6.52 -19.43
CA GLU A 21 -9.53 -6.88 -20.59
C GLU A 21 -9.97 -8.21 -21.23
N LEU A 22 -10.50 -9.18 -20.47
CA LEU A 22 -11.09 -10.40 -21.03
C LEU A 22 -12.31 -10.09 -21.89
N ILE A 23 -13.14 -9.11 -21.51
CA ILE A 23 -14.28 -8.65 -22.31
C ILE A 23 -13.77 -8.03 -23.61
N GLU A 24 -12.83 -7.08 -23.55
CA GLU A 24 -12.24 -6.42 -24.72
C GLU A 24 -11.57 -7.42 -25.71
N LYS A 25 -11.08 -8.56 -25.17
CA LYS A 25 -10.50 -9.64 -25.98
C LYS A 25 -11.51 -10.70 -26.45
N ASN A 26 -12.81 -10.51 -26.19
CA ASN A 26 -13.86 -11.50 -26.46
C ASN A 26 -13.59 -12.88 -25.83
N ASN A 27 -12.93 -12.91 -24.68
CA ASN A 27 -12.52 -14.14 -23.96
C ASN A 27 -13.09 -14.21 -22.53
N ALA A 28 -14.20 -13.52 -22.28
CA ALA A 28 -14.85 -13.45 -20.96
C ALA A 28 -15.92 -14.54 -20.76
N LYS A 29 -15.74 -15.73 -21.35
CA LYS A 29 -16.70 -16.83 -21.21
C LYS A 29 -16.59 -17.40 -19.79
N ASN A 30 -17.75 -17.59 -19.14
CA ASN A 30 -17.92 -18.29 -17.89
C ASN A 30 -16.89 -17.92 -16.78
N VAL A 31 -16.68 -16.60 -16.59
CA VAL A 31 -15.81 -16.03 -15.55
C VAL A 31 -16.60 -15.72 -14.29
N LEU A 32 -16.04 -16.08 -13.13
CA LEU A 32 -16.60 -15.80 -11.82
C LEU A 32 -15.62 -14.99 -10.97
N LEU A 33 -16.05 -13.83 -10.48
CA LEU A 33 -15.35 -13.05 -9.46
C LEU A 33 -15.98 -13.34 -8.09
N ILE A 34 -15.18 -13.51 -7.04
CA ILE A 34 -15.64 -13.77 -5.67
C ILE A 34 -15.01 -12.77 -4.71
N ASP A 35 -15.84 -12.12 -3.88
CA ASP A 35 -15.35 -11.24 -2.81
C ASP A 35 -16.18 -11.40 -1.54
N GLU A 36 -15.52 -11.26 -0.39
CA GLU A 36 -16.19 -11.34 0.92
C GLU A 36 -17.10 -10.14 1.19
N GLY A 37 -16.87 -9.01 0.51
CA GLY A 37 -17.61 -7.76 0.73
C GLY A 37 -18.77 -7.58 -0.24
N LYS A 38 -19.23 -6.34 -0.32
CA LYS A 38 -20.47 -5.93 -0.99
C LYS A 38 -20.23 -5.28 -2.36
N PRO A 39 -21.25 -5.18 -3.24
CA PRO A 39 -21.20 -4.31 -4.41
C PRO A 39 -21.02 -2.84 -3.99
N VAL A 40 -20.50 -2.01 -4.91
CA VAL A 40 -20.11 -0.61 -4.60
C VAL A 40 -21.20 0.16 -3.89
N GLU A 41 -22.42 0.11 -4.41
CA GLU A 41 -23.55 0.89 -3.87
C GLU A 41 -23.95 0.53 -2.43
N ARG A 42 -23.68 -0.69 -1.99
CA ARG A 42 -24.02 -1.17 -0.64
C ARG A 42 -22.86 -1.01 0.35
N ARG A 43 -21.76 -0.41 -0.07
CA ARG A 43 -20.58 -0.15 0.77
C ARG A 43 -20.68 1.26 1.36
N TYR A 44 -20.60 1.36 2.67
CA TYR A 44 -20.48 2.64 3.38
C TYR A 44 -19.74 2.44 4.71
N CYS A 45 -19.08 3.47 5.19
CA CYS A 45 -18.43 3.45 6.51
C CYS A 45 -19.32 4.16 7.54
N PRO A 46 -19.68 3.52 8.64
CA PRO A 46 -20.47 4.15 9.68
C PRO A 46 -19.71 5.19 10.52
N VAL A 47 -18.39 5.32 10.37
CA VAL A 47 -17.55 6.27 11.12
C VAL A 47 -18.08 7.70 11.07
N GLU A 48 -18.55 8.17 9.92
CA GLU A 48 -19.11 9.52 9.77
C GLU A 48 -20.29 9.81 10.71
N LYS A 49 -21.09 8.78 11.00
CA LYS A 49 -22.25 8.89 11.90
C LYS A 49 -21.91 8.55 13.35
N ALA A 50 -21.00 7.60 13.55
CA ALA A 50 -20.63 7.08 14.87
C ALA A 50 -19.52 7.90 15.55
N GLY A 51 -18.73 8.66 14.78
CA GLY A 51 -17.58 9.40 15.28
C GLY A 51 -16.33 8.54 15.50
N GLU A 52 -16.47 7.20 15.52
CA GLU A 52 -15.37 6.25 15.72
C GLU A 52 -15.54 4.97 14.89
N CYS A 53 -14.47 4.21 14.72
CA CYS A 53 -14.50 2.95 13.97
C CYS A 53 -15.23 1.86 14.77
N LEU A 54 -16.32 1.32 14.19
CA LEU A 54 -17.14 0.28 14.82
C LEU A 54 -16.58 -1.14 14.65
N LYS A 55 -15.40 -1.33 14.04
CA LYS A 55 -14.77 -2.64 13.75
C LYS A 55 -15.78 -3.63 13.14
N CYS A 56 -16.40 -3.21 12.02
CA CYS A 56 -17.49 -3.93 11.36
C CYS A 56 -17.14 -5.39 11.09
N LYS A 57 -18.10 -6.28 11.36
CA LYS A 57 -18.02 -7.71 11.08
C LYS A 57 -19.14 -8.12 10.10
N PRO A 58 -18.99 -9.18 9.30
CA PRO A 58 -17.82 -10.07 9.18
C PRO A 58 -16.65 -9.46 8.42
N PHE A 59 -16.83 -8.33 7.74
CA PHE A 59 -15.78 -7.64 6.97
C PHE A 59 -15.91 -6.12 7.08
N CYS A 60 -14.83 -5.41 6.78
CA CYS A 60 -14.80 -3.95 6.72
C CYS A 60 -15.27 -3.47 5.33
N ASN A 61 -16.34 -2.68 5.27
CA ASN A 61 -16.88 -2.12 4.02
C ASN A 61 -15.92 -1.19 3.28
N ILE A 62 -14.87 -0.65 3.93
CA ILE A 62 -13.85 0.20 3.29
C ILE A 62 -12.86 -0.63 2.49
N THR A 63 -12.45 -1.80 3.00
CA THR A 63 -11.36 -2.59 2.45
C THR A 63 -11.83 -3.80 1.65
N SER A 64 -13.05 -4.26 1.83
CA SER A 64 -13.61 -5.44 1.18
C SER A 64 -14.80 -5.11 0.30
N GLY A 65 -14.97 -5.85 -0.79
CA GLY A 65 -16.03 -5.68 -1.78
C GLY A 65 -15.50 -5.16 -3.13
N PHE A 66 -16.40 -4.87 -4.05
CA PHE A 66 -16.03 -4.40 -5.38
C PHE A 66 -15.14 -3.15 -5.30
N SER A 67 -14.08 -3.10 -6.05
CA SER A 67 -12.97 -2.14 -6.02
C SER A 67 -11.97 -2.29 -4.86
N GLY A 68 -12.15 -3.21 -3.91
CA GLY A 68 -11.31 -3.27 -2.72
C GLY A 68 -11.29 -1.93 -1.97
N ALA A 69 -10.13 -1.43 -1.56
CA ALA A 69 -9.99 -0.12 -0.95
C ALA A 69 -10.08 1.05 -1.97
N GLY A 70 -10.15 0.77 -3.28
CA GLY A 70 -10.06 1.78 -4.34
C GLY A 70 -11.17 2.82 -4.31
N ALA A 71 -12.44 2.41 -4.12
CA ALA A 71 -13.59 3.32 -4.09
C ALA A 71 -13.65 4.23 -2.84
N PHE A 72 -12.91 3.90 -1.79
CA PHE A 72 -12.93 4.61 -0.50
C PHE A 72 -11.57 5.22 -0.13
N SER A 73 -10.60 5.18 -1.05
CA SER A 73 -9.33 5.86 -0.90
C SER A 73 -9.38 7.22 -1.60
N ASP A 74 -8.35 8.03 -1.41
CA ASP A 74 -8.11 9.24 -2.20
C ASP A 74 -8.10 8.98 -3.71
N GLY A 75 -8.08 7.73 -4.15
CA GLY A 75 -8.06 7.37 -5.56
C GLY A 75 -6.80 7.84 -6.28
N LYS A 76 -5.64 7.74 -5.62
CA LYS A 76 -4.35 8.11 -6.22
C LYS A 76 -3.94 7.08 -7.27
N LEU A 77 -3.98 7.46 -8.52
CA LEU A 77 -3.41 6.72 -9.63
C LEU A 77 -2.02 7.26 -9.90
N SER A 78 -1.01 6.55 -9.38
CA SER A 78 0.39 6.91 -9.61
C SER A 78 0.79 6.50 -11.02
N LEU A 79 1.13 7.47 -11.85
CA LEU A 79 1.67 7.27 -13.18
C LEU A 79 3.20 7.28 -13.12
N TYR A 80 3.85 6.98 -14.24
CA TYR A 80 5.30 7.10 -14.34
C TYR A 80 5.70 8.42 -14.99
N ASN A 81 6.91 8.90 -14.66
CA ASN A 81 7.48 10.01 -15.40
C ASN A 81 8.05 9.48 -16.73
N LYS A 82 7.61 10.05 -17.85
CA LYS A 82 8.02 9.63 -19.20
C LYS A 82 9.51 9.87 -19.49
N GLU A 83 10.13 10.77 -18.74
CA GLU A 83 11.55 11.13 -18.88
C GLU A 83 12.47 10.19 -18.06
N ASP A 84 11.92 9.36 -17.16
CA ASP A 84 12.69 8.44 -16.36
C ASP A 84 12.87 7.08 -17.08
N ASP A 85 14.08 6.55 -17.05
CA ASP A 85 14.40 5.23 -17.61
C ASP A 85 13.81 4.09 -16.76
N ASP A 86 13.48 4.33 -15.49
CA ASP A 86 12.97 3.36 -14.55
C ASP A 86 11.54 3.69 -14.10
N ILE A 87 10.87 2.71 -13.49
CA ILE A 87 9.52 2.85 -12.96
C ILE A 87 9.53 2.89 -11.44
N TYR A 88 9.07 4.02 -10.88
CA TYR A 88 8.99 4.25 -9.44
C TYR A 88 7.55 4.23 -8.91
N VAL A 89 6.63 3.61 -9.63
CA VAL A 89 5.18 3.67 -9.33
C VAL A 89 4.78 2.82 -8.13
N GLY A 90 5.58 1.84 -7.78
CA GLY A 90 5.34 0.93 -6.66
C GLY A 90 5.12 -0.52 -7.09
N GLY A 91 5.54 -1.46 -6.23
CA GLY A 91 5.52 -2.88 -6.56
C GLY A 91 6.66 -3.31 -7.48
N ASN A 92 6.56 -4.53 -7.98
CA ASN A 92 7.62 -5.22 -8.71
C ASN A 92 7.20 -5.76 -10.07
N LEU A 93 6.07 -5.33 -10.63
CA LEU A 93 5.55 -5.83 -11.91
C LEU A 93 6.59 -5.76 -13.03
N HIS A 94 7.33 -4.63 -13.11
CA HIS A 94 8.40 -4.42 -14.11
C HIS A 94 9.52 -5.47 -14.07
N LYS A 95 9.72 -6.14 -12.92
CA LYS A 95 10.72 -7.23 -12.81
C LYS A 95 10.30 -8.53 -13.49
N TYR A 96 9.00 -8.71 -13.71
CA TYR A 96 8.44 -9.87 -14.39
C TYR A 96 8.25 -9.67 -15.90
N ILE A 97 7.87 -8.45 -16.31
CA ILE A 97 7.47 -8.18 -17.69
C ILE A 97 8.28 -7.08 -18.39
N GLY A 98 9.28 -6.52 -17.69
CA GLY A 98 10.11 -5.42 -18.19
C GLY A 98 9.48 -4.03 -18.00
N VAL A 99 10.34 -3.01 -18.05
CA VAL A 99 9.97 -1.61 -17.80
C VAL A 99 9.02 -1.09 -18.87
N GLU A 100 9.37 -1.24 -20.16
CA GLU A 100 8.58 -0.69 -21.27
C GLU A 100 7.17 -1.30 -21.33
N LYS A 101 7.07 -2.61 -21.12
CA LYS A 101 5.76 -3.27 -21.09
C LYS A 101 4.91 -2.79 -19.90
N THR A 102 5.55 -2.52 -18.77
CA THR A 102 4.84 -1.97 -17.60
C THR A 102 4.35 -0.55 -17.88
N LYS A 103 5.15 0.31 -18.53
CA LYS A 103 4.72 1.65 -18.95
C LYS A 103 3.50 1.59 -19.90
N GLU A 104 3.55 0.73 -20.92
CA GLU A 104 2.41 0.49 -21.83
C GLU A 104 1.13 0.12 -21.07
N LEU A 105 1.25 -0.77 -20.10
CA LEU A 105 0.10 -1.24 -19.30
C LEU A 105 -0.44 -0.16 -18.35
N ILE A 106 0.42 0.69 -17.81
CA ILE A 106 0.01 1.85 -16.99
C ILE A 106 -0.79 2.83 -17.87
N ASP A 107 -0.28 3.19 -19.05
CA ASP A 107 -0.97 4.10 -19.97
C ASP A 107 -2.33 3.50 -20.40
N TYR A 108 -2.38 2.21 -20.68
CA TYR A 108 -3.62 1.53 -21.02
C TYR A 108 -4.62 1.52 -19.84
N ALA A 109 -4.17 1.18 -18.64
CA ALA A 109 -5.02 1.20 -17.46
C ALA A 109 -5.53 2.63 -17.13
N ASP A 110 -4.69 3.65 -17.29
CA ASP A 110 -5.09 5.05 -17.15
C ASP A 110 -6.18 5.43 -18.16
N SER A 111 -6.06 4.98 -19.41
CA SER A 111 -7.07 5.22 -20.45
C SER A 111 -8.44 4.62 -20.11
N ILE A 112 -8.45 3.48 -19.40
CA ILE A 112 -9.69 2.87 -18.91
C ILE A 112 -10.32 3.73 -17.81
N TYR A 113 -9.54 4.20 -16.85
CA TYR A 113 -10.05 5.12 -15.82
C TYR A 113 -10.63 6.41 -16.45
N LEU A 114 -9.96 6.97 -17.46
CA LEU A 114 -10.45 8.12 -18.23
C LEU A 114 -11.77 7.81 -18.96
N LYS A 115 -11.89 6.63 -19.58
CA LYS A 115 -13.11 6.16 -20.26
C LYS A 115 -14.31 6.14 -19.28
N PHE A 116 -14.10 5.77 -18.04
CA PHE A 116 -15.15 5.73 -17.01
C PHE A 116 -15.31 7.04 -16.23
N GLY A 117 -14.61 8.11 -16.60
CA GLY A 117 -14.86 9.47 -16.11
C GLY A 117 -13.83 10.04 -15.15
N ALA A 118 -12.63 9.47 -15.08
CA ALA A 118 -11.52 10.09 -14.36
C ALA A 118 -11.18 11.45 -14.97
N ASP A 119 -10.67 12.38 -14.14
CA ASP A 119 -10.23 13.69 -14.61
C ASP A 119 -8.96 13.59 -15.46
N LYS A 120 -8.83 14.47 -16.47
CA LYS A 120 -7.61 14.55 -17.29
C LYS A 120 -6.45 15.23 -16.57
N HIS A 121 -6.72 16.02 -15.54
CA HIS A 121 -5.69 16.73 -14.79
C HIS A 121 -4.72 15.76 -14.10
N LEU A 122 -3.44 16.14 -14.10
CA LEU A 122 -2.35 15.41 -13.44
C LEU A 122 -1.69 16.35 -12.44
N GLU A 123 -1.67 15.95 -11.20
CA GLU A 123 -0.92 16.63 -10.15
C GLU A 123 0.58 16.41 -10.31
N GLY A 124 1.39 17.39 -9.91
CA GLY A 124 2.85 17.30 -9.91
C GLY A 124 3.51 17.57 -11.26
N MET A 125 2.79 18.19 -12.21
CA MET A 125 3.30 18.48 -13.56
C MET A 125 3.54 19.97 -13.82
N ASP A 126 3.11 20.86 -12.92
CA ASP A 126 3.10 22.32 -13.17
C ASP A 126 4.45 23.00 -12.91
N TYR A 127 5.36 22.39 -12.15
CA TYR A 127 6.61 22.99 -11.64
C TYR A 127 7.85 22.19 -12.07
N LYS A 128 7.97 21.91 -13.37
CA LYS A 128 9.03 21.04 -13.90
C LYS A 128 10.44 21.54 -13.62
N GLU A 129 10.70 22.82 -13.79
CA GLU A 129 12.03 23.40 -13.60
C GLU A 129 12.45 23.33 -12.11
N GLU A 130 11.54 23.68 -11.21
CA GLU A 130 11.78 23.67 -9.77
C GLU A 130 11.98 22.22 -9.26
N VAL A 131 11.22 21.26 -9.78
CA VAL A 131 11.39 19.85 -9.47
C VAL A 131 12.73 19.33 -9.96
N GLU A 132 13.16 19.70 -11.17
CA GLU A 132 14.49 19.32 -11.68
C GLU A 132 15.63 19.95 -10.86
N ASP A 133 15.47 21.16 -10.36
CA ASP A 133 16.46 21.76 -9.46
C ASP A 133 16.50 21.06 -8.09
N LEU A 134 15.35 20.64 -7.55
CA LEU A 134 15.30 19.79 -6.36
C LEU A 134 15.96 18.42 -6.61
N LYS A 135 15.72 17.78 -7.77
CA LYS A 135 16.40 16.53 -8.16
C LYS A 135 17.92 16.69 -8.22
N LYS A 136 18.41 17.80 -8.79
CA LYS A 136 19.86 18.11 -8.84
C LYS A 136 20.45 18.28 -7.44
N LYS A 137 19.76 19.00 -6.54
CA LYS A 137 20.19 19.14 -5.13
C LYS A 137 20.22 17.79 -4.43
N ALA A 138 19.15 16.99 -4.57
CA ALA A 138 19.07 15.66 -3.99
C ALA A 138 20.20 14.73 -4.47
N LYS A 139 20.49 14.73 -5.77
CA LYS A 139 21.56 13.93 -6.36
C LYS A 139 22.94 14.23 -5.79
N LYS A 140 23.23 15.48 -5.40
CA LYS A 140 24.50 15.86 -4.75
C LYS A 140 24.68 15.21 -3.38
N GLU A 141 23.59 14.83 -2.72
CA GLU A 141 23.56 14.18 -1.41
C GLU A 141 23.28 12.68 -1.51
N ASP A 142 23.50 12.06 -2.68
CA ASP A 142 23.19 10.64 -2.95
C ASP A 142 21.71 10.25 -2.67
N ILE A 143 20.82 11.23 -2.80
CA ILE A 143 19.37 11.04 -2.67
C ILE A 143 18.72 11.14 -4.05
N THR A 144 17.85 10.19 -4.34
CA THR A 144 16.98 10.22 -5.52
C THR A 144 15.64 10.85 -5.13
N LEU A 145 15.27 11.95 -5.76
CA LEU A 145 13.93 12.51 -5.67
C LEU A 145 13.06 11.93 -6.79
N ILE A 146 11.98 11.26 -6.39
CA ILE A 146 10.98 10.73 -7.31
C ILE A 146 9.77 11.64 -7.22
N GLY A 147 9.51 12.37 -8.30
CA GLY A 147 8.27 13.08 -8.56
C GLY A 147 7.52 12.37 -9.67
N ILE A 148 6.43 11.69 -9.33
CA ILE A 148 5.61 11.01 -10.32
C ILE A 148 4.30 11.77 -10.54
N PRO A 149 3.80 11.84 -11.78
CA PRO A 149 2.47 12.37 -12.04
C PRO A 149 1.42 11.53 -11.32
N ILE A 150 0.46 12.18 -10.70
CA ILE A 150 -0.64 11.51 -10.01
C ILE A 150 -1.95 12.01 -10.61
N ARG A 151 -2.79 11.06 -11.05
CA ARG A 151 -4.19 11.32 -11.33
C ARG A 151 -4.97 11.09 -10.04
N HIS A 152 -5.57 12.15 -9.53
CA HIS A 152 -6.35 12.09 -8.31
C HIS A 152 -7.83 11.92 -8.64
N LEU A 153 -8.41 10.79 -8.27
CA LEU A 153 -9.83 10.55 -8.53
C LEU A 153 -10.73 11.30 -7.52
N GLY A 154 -10.27 11.42 -6.28
CA GLY A 154 -11.10 11.86 -5.16
C GLY A 154 -12.09 10.78 -4.71
N THR A 155 -12.49 10.79 -3.45
CA THR A 155 -13.28 9.69 -2.86
C THR A 155 -14.65 9.55 -3.52
N GLU A 156 -15.39 10.64 -3.71
CA GLU A 156 -16.73 10.62 -4.31
C GLU A 156 -16.69 10.13 -5.76
N LYS A 157 -15.78 10.69 -6.56
CA LYS A 157 -15.64 10.34 -7.98
C LYS A 157 -15.09 8.93 -8.18
N SER A 158 -14.22 8.45 -7.27
CA SER A 158 -13.76 7.06 -7.24
C SER A 158 -14.96 6.11 -7.14
N HIS A 159 -15.89 6.38 -6.24
CA HIS A 159 -17.09 5.58 -6.07
C HIS A 159 -17.93 5.51 -7.35
N GLU A 160 -18.17 6.65 -8.01
CA GLU A 160 -18.91 6.72 -9.28
C GLU A 160 -18.22 5.96 -10.42
N ILE A 161 -16.89 6.11 -10.54
CA ILE A 161 -16.11 5.44 -11.57
C ILE A 161 -16.18 3.92 -11.39
N TYR A 162 -15.94 3.44 -10.17
CA TYR A 162 -16.00 2.00 -9.90
C TYR A 162 -17.42 1.43 -10.05
N LYS A 163 -18.47 2.23 -9.75
CA LYS A 163 -19.84 1.82 -10.02
C LYS A 163 -20.09 1.61 -11.53
N LYS A 164 -19.67 2.56 -12.36
CA LYS A 164 -19.78 2.41 -13.82
C LYS A 164 -19.00 1.22 -14.36
N ILE A 165 -17.85 0.91 -13.77
CA ILE A 165 -17.09 -0.28 -14.15
C ILE A 165 -17.83 -1.55 -13.71
N GLU A 166 -18.39 -1.58 -12.50
CA GLU A 166 -19.20 -2.71 -12.00
C GLU A 166 -20.37 -3.01 -12.94
N ASP A 167 -21.13 -1.98 -13.30
CA ASP A 167 -22.25 -2.09 -14.24
C ASP A 167 -21.79 -2.64 -15.61
N PHE A 168 -20.70 -2.08 -16.16
CA PHE A 168 -20.12 -2.57 -17.40
C PHE A 168 -19.76 -4.06 -17.36
N LEU A 169 -19.15 -4.53 -16.27
CA LEU A 169 -18.81 -5.95 -16.13
C LEU A 169 -20.06 -6.82 -16.03
N GLN A 170 -21.09 -6.38 -15.32
CA GLN A 170 -22.38 -7.09 -15.20
C GLN A 170 -23.11 -7.18 -16.53
N GLU A 171 -23.18 -6.08 -17.29
CA GLU A 171 -23.78 -6.01 -18.61
C GLU A 171 -23.09 -6.94 -19.63
N ASN A 172 -21.79 -7.22 -19.43
CA ASN A 172 -21.01 -8.14 -20.23
C ASN A 172 -20.90 -9.57 -19.65
N ASN A 173 -21.86 -9.95 -18.79
CA ASN A 173 -22.06 -11.31 -18.27
C ASN A 173 -20.89 -11.84 -17.41
N ILE A 174 -20.15 -10.98 -16.73
CA ILE A 174 -19.21 -11.41 -15.69
C ILE A 174 -20.02 -11.81 -14.45
N ASN A 175 -19.87 -13.07 -14.02
CA ASN A 175 -20.51 -13.54 -12.80
C ASN A 175 -19.80 -12.97 -11.57
N MET A 176 -20.56 -12.49 -10.58
CA MET A 176 -20.02 -11.93 -9.35
C MET A 176 -20.73 -12.52 -8.13
N LEU A 177 -19.95 -13.07 -7.20
CA LEU A 177 -20.42 -13.52 -5.89
C LEU A 177 -19.88 -12.58 -4.82
N TYR A 178 -20.77 -11.78 -4.28
CA TYR A 178 -20.53 -10.91 -3.13
C TYR A 178 -20.81 -11.62 -1.81
N GLU A 179 -20.35 -11.02 -0.72
CA GLU A 179 -20.57 -11.52 0.65
C GLU A 179 -20.22 -13.02 0.76
N THR A 180 -19.13 -13.41 0.04
CA THR A 180 -18.70 -14.79 -0.12
C THR A 180 -17.20 -14.92 0.18
N ILE A 181 -16.87 -15.66 1.22
CA ILE A 181 -15.50 -15.90 1.67
C ILE A 181 -14.95 -17.15 1.01
N VAL A 182 -13.80 -17.05 0.36
CA VAL A 182 -13.05 -18.24 -0.06
C VAL A 182 -12.28 -18.76 1.16
N LYS A 183 -12.65 -19.94 1.62
CA LYS A 183 -12.09 -20.58 2.82
C LYS A 183 -10.89 -21.45 2.49
N ASP A 184 -10.89 -22.05 1.31
CA ASP A 184 -9.85 -23.00 0.93
C ASP A 184 -9.74 -23.16 -0.60
N LEU A 185 -8.60 -23.69 -1.03
CA LEU A 185 -8.35 -24.10 -2.41
C LEU A 185 -8.61 -25.61 -2.56
N ILE A 186 -9.17 -26.03 -3.70
CA ILE A 186 -9.33 -27.44 -4.06
C ILE A 186 -8.21 -27.79 -5.01
N ILE A 187 -7.22 -28.52 -4.54
CA ILE A 187 -6.03 -28.91 -5.30
C ILE A 187 -5.95 -30.43 -5.35
N GLU A 188 -5.81 -30.98 -6.57
CA GLU A 188 -5.63 -32.40 -6.81
C GLU A 188 -4.45 -32.63 -7.74
N ASN A 189 -3.55 -33.54 -7.36
CA ASN A 189 -2.37 -33.90 -8.15
C ASN A 189 -1.52 -32.69 -8.60
N GLY A 190 -1.34 -31.68 -7.73
CA GLY A 190 -0.57 -30.49 -8.02
C GLY A 190 -1.23 -29.49 -8.97
N LYS A 191 -2.53 -29.65 -9.22
CA LYS A 191 -3.31 -28.77 -10.08
C LYS A 191 -4.55 -28.24 -9.33
N ILE A 192 -4.85 -26.95 -9.53
CA ILE A 192 -6.09 -26.35 -9.00
C ILE A 192 -7.32 -26.95 -9.69
N GLN A 193 -8.37 -27.19 -8.93
CA GLN A 193 -9.66 -27.65 -9.42
C GLN A 193 -10.79 -26.68 -9.10
N GLY A 194 -10.59 -25.77 -8.15
CA GLY A 194 -11.61 -24.83 -7.71
C GLY A 194 -11.35 -24.27 -6.32
N VAL A 195 -12.41 -23.78 -5.68
CA VAL A 195 -12.36 -23.16 -4.36
C VAL A 195 -13.51 -23.64 -3.47
N LYS A 196 -13.26 -23.66 -2.16
CA LYS A 196 -14.31 -23.85 -1.13
C LYS A 196 -14.74 -22.49 -0.64
N ILE A 197 -16.01 -22.22 -0.76
CA ILE A 197 -16.61 -20.96 -0.35
C ILE A 197 -17.52 -21.11 0.86
N GLN A 198 -17.71 -20.00 1.56
CA GLN A 198 -18.66 -19.85 2.66
C GLN A 198 -19.39 -18.51 2.50
N ASN A 199 -20.69 -18.49 2.77
CA ASN A 199 -21.43 -17.25 2.85
C ASN A 199 -20.94 -16.43 4.05
N ALA A 200 -20.60 -15.14 3.84
CA ALA A 200 -20.06 -14.29 4.88
C ALA A 200 -21.04 -14.03 6.04
N ASN A 201 -22.36 -14.15 5.77
CA ASN A 201 -23.42 -13.91 6.73
C ASN A 201 -24.00 -15.23 7.32
N ASN A 202 -23.53 -16.38 6.88
CA ASN A 202 -23.96 -17.69 7.36
C ASN A 202 -22.81 -18.70 7.39
N GLU A 203 -22.26 -18.90 8.57
CA GLU A 203 -21.09 -19.77 8.78
C GLU A 203 -21.32 -21.25 8.45
N ASN A 204 -22.56 -21.69 8.30
CA ASN A 204 -22.90 -23.08 7.97
C ASN A 204 -23.15 -23.29 6.47
N ASP A 205 -23.12 -22.25 5.64
CA ASP A 205 -23.36 -22.33 4.20
C ASP A 205 -22.05 -22.47 3.44
N TYR A 206 -21.59 -23.70 3.29
CA TYR A 206 -20.38 -24.05 2.55
C TYR A 206 -20.73 -24.66 1.20
N LYS A 207 -19.92 -24.33 0.19
CA LYS A 207 -20.05 -24.87 -1.17
C LYS A 207 -18.70 -25.00 -1.86
N ASP A 208 -18.54 -26.07 -2.63
CA ASP A 208 -17.41 -26.22 -3.55
C ASP A 208 -17.79 -25.67 -4.92
N ILE A 209 -16.91 -24.85 -5.50
CA ILE A 209 -17.04 -24.32 -6.85
C ILE A 209 -15.82 -24.73 -7.64
N TYR A 210 -16.04 -25.35 -8.81
CA TYR A 210 -14.98 -25.87 -9.66
C TYR A 210 -14.67 -24.95 -10.81
N ALA A 211 -13.39 -24.90 -11.21
CA ALA A 211 -12.92 -24.14 -12.35
C ALA A 211 -11.70 -24.77 -12.99
N ASP A 212 -11.46 -24.43 -14.26
CA ASP A 212 -10.25 -24.85 -14.96
C ASP A 212 -9.02 -24.08 -14.49
N LYS A 213 -9.20 -22.81 -14.15
CA LYS A 213 -8.16 -21.89 -13.66
C LYS A 213 -8.65 -21.07 -12.48
N VAL A 214 -7.73 -20.72 -11.56
CA VAL A 214 -8.00 -19.79 -10.45
C VAL A 214 -6.92 -18.71 -10.41
N VAL A 215 -7.35 -17.45 -10.28
CA VAL A 215 -6.46 -16.29 -10.06
C VAL A 215 -6.70 -15.74 -8.66
N LEU A 216 -5.67 -15.74 -7.82
CA LEU A 216 -5.67 -15.10 -6.52
C LEU A 216 -5.33 -13.61 -6.71
N ALA A 217 -6.36 -12.74 -6.63
CA ALA A 217 -6.25 -11.30 -6.84
C ALA A 217 -6.58 -10.52 -5.57
N VAL A 218 -6.19 -11.07 -4.42
CA VAL A 218 -6.46 -10.49 -3.10
C VAL A 218 -5.59 -9.26 -2.84
N GLY A 219 -6.17 -8.27 -2.19
CA GLY A 219 -5.47 -7.08 -1.74
C GLY A 219 -4.71 -7.30 -0.42
N ARG A 220 -4.18 -6.20 0.13
CA ARG A 220 -3.43 -6.24 1.41
C ARG A 220 -4.23 -6.83 2.57
N LYS A 221 -5.54 -6.61 2.61
CA LYS A 221 -6.40 -7.20 3.64
C LYS A 221 -6.45 -8.73 3.56
N GLY A 222 -6.39 -9.28 2.35
CA GLY A 222 -6.37 -10.74 2.12
C GLY A 222 -4.98 -11.38 2.25
N ALA A 223 -3.95 -10.63 2.62
CA ALA A 223 -2.57 -11.10 2.65
C ALA A 223 -2.32 -12.22 3.67
N ASP A 224 -2.92 -12.13 4.85
CA ASP A 224 -2.80 -13.16 5.89
C ASP A 224 -3.51 -14.45 5.45
N TRP A 225 -4.71 -14.32 4.86
CA TRP A 225 -5.40 -15.45 4.26
C TRP A 225 -4.55 -16.12 3.17
N LEU A 226 -3.95 -15.34 2.27
CA LEU A 226 -3.10 -15.86 1.21
C LEU A 226 -1.85 -16.54 1.77
N SER A 227 -1.21 -15.99 2.80
CA SER A 227 -0.06 -16.60 3.47
C SER A 227 -0.44 -17.95 4.08
N ASN A 228 -1.59 -18.03 4.74
CA ASN A 228 -2.12 -19.28 5.30
C ASN A 228 -2.42 -20.32 4.21
N MET A 229 -2.96 -19.90 3.04
CA MET A 229 -3.18 -20.80 1.90
C MET A 229 -1.86 -21.29 1.32
N CYS A 230 -0.86 -20.41 1.20
CA CYS A 230 0.46 -20.79 0.72
C CYS A 230 1.13 -21.82 1.64
N GLU A 231 1.07 -21.63 2.95
CA GLU A 231 1.59 -22.58 3.93
C GLU A 231 0.86 -23.93 3.87
N LYS A 232 -0.47 -23.89 3.91
CA LYS A 232 -1.34 -25.09 3.90
C LYS A 232 -1.14 -25.95 2.66
N HIS A 233 -1.05 -25.32 1.49
CA HIS A 233 -0.96 -26.01 0.20
C HIS A 233 0.46 -26.08 -0.36
N ARG A 234 1.46 -25.64 0.42
CA ARG A 234 2.88 -25.65 0.05
C ARG A 234 3.13 -24.89 -1.27
N ILE A 235 2.49 -23.74 -1.42
CA ILE A 235 2.75 -22.82 -2.52
C ILE A 235 4.01 -22.04 -2.17
N ASP A 236 4.96 -22.00 -3.11
CA ASP A 236 6.26 -21.38 -2.88
C ASP A 236 6.15 -19.87 -2.62
N THR A 237 6.84 -19.41 -1.58
CA THR A 237 6.89 -17.99 -1.19
C THR A 237 8.30 -17.54 -0.84
N GLU A 238 8.56 -16.24 -0.96
CA GLU A 238 9.73 -15.57 -0.38
C GLU A 238 9.30 -14.69 0.80
N PRO A 239 10.11 -14.58 1.86
CA PRO A 239 9.86 -13.60 2.92
C PRO A 239 9.73 -12.20 2.35
N GLY A 240 8.74 -11.46 2.82
CA GLY A 240 8.56 -10.05 2.48
C GLY A 240 9.68 -9.18 3.06
N GLU A 241 9.55 -7.89 2.85
CA GLU A 241 10.36 -6.87 3.52
C GLU A 241 9.57 -6.32 4.71
N VAL A 242 10.25 -5.68 5.64
CA VAL A 242 9.62 -4.82 6.63
C VAL A 242 10.29 -3.46 6.57
N ASP A 243 9.50 -2.40 6.49
CA ASP A 243 10.00 -1.05 6.67
C ASP A 243 9.77 -0.62 8.11
N ILE A 244 10.83 -0.20 8.77
CA ILE A 244 10.83 0.25 10.17
C ILE A 244 11.36 1.67 10.20
N GLY A 245 10.68 2.55 10.91
CA GLY A 245 11.11 3.92 11.03
C GLY A 245 10.25 4.76 11.96
N ILE A 246 10.12 6.01 11.57
CA ILE A 246 9.49 7.05 12.38
C ILE A 246 8.51 7.87 11.53
N ARG A 247 7.52 8.48 12.20
CA ARG A 247 6.79 9.63 11.66
C ARG A 247 7.54 10.89 12.09
N TYR A 248 7.89 11.69 11.12
CA TYR A 248 8.64 12.92 11.30
C TYR A 248 7.71 14.10 11.14
N GLU A 249 7.69 14.99 12.11
CA GLU A 249 6.84 16.18 12.11
C GLU A 249 7.69 17.44 12.21
N LEU A 250 7.43 18.38 11.32
CA LEU A 250 8.17 19.64 11.19
C LEU A 250 7.22 20.77 10.74
N LYS A 251 7.66 22.04 10.87
CA LYS A 251 6.84 23.18 10.45
C LYS A 251 6.50 23.11 8.96
N ASP A 252 5.27 23.44 8.57
CA ASP A 252 4.83 23.51 7.17
C ASP A 252 5.73 24.39 6.29
N GLU A 253 6.27 25.46 6.88
CA GLU A 253 7.12 26.40 6.19
C GLU A 253 8.38 25.77 5.61
N VAL A 254 8.97 24.79 6.32
CA VAL A 254 10.15 24.03 5.86
C VAL A 254 9.85 23.24 4.59
N MET A 255 8.66 22.63 4.51
CA MET A 255 8.25 21.80 3.38
C MET A 255 7.46 22.55 2.31
N LYS A 256 7.28 23.87 2.46
CA LYS A 256 6.39 24.69 1.63
C LYS A 256 6.64 24.53 0.13
N ASP A 257 7.89 24.60 -0.29
CA ASP A 257 8.25 24.51 -1.72
C ASP A 257 8.04 23.10 -2.25
N VAL A 258 8.45 22.07 -1.49
CA VAL A 258 8.23 20.67 -1.86
C VAL A 258 6.73 20.37 -1.96
N ASN A 259 5.95 20.83 -0.98
CA ASN A 259 4.49 20.66 -0.95
C ASN A 259 3.79 21.38 -2.11
N LYS A 260 4.36 22.48 -2.60
CA LYS A 260 3.85 23.24 -3.73
C LYS A 260 4.18 22.57 -5.07
N TYR A 261 5.42 22.06 -5.20
CA TYR A 261 5.91 21.55 -6.49
C TYR A 261 5.50 20.09 -6.74
N LEU A 262 5.33 19.31 -5.67
CA LEU A 262 5.07 17.88 -5.73
C LEU A 262 3.85 17.52 -4.88
N TYR A 263 2.91 16.81 -5.46
CA TYR A 263 1.79 16.28 -4.68
C TYR A 263 2.28 15.28 -3.60
N GLU A 264 3.26 14.44 -3.96
CA GLU A 264 3.93 13.51 -3.06
C GLU A 264 5.38 13.33 -3.51
N GLY A 265 6.30 14.04 -2.87
CA GLY A 265 7.74 13.87 -3.11
C GLY A 265 8.31 12.67 -2.38
N LYS A 266 8.87 11.70 -3.12
CA LYS A 266 9.56 10.55 -2.52
C LYS A 266 11.06 10.73 -2.62
N PHE A 267 11.71 10.94 -1.49
CA PHE A 267 13.16 10.98 -1.38
C PHE A 267 13.67 9.59 -0.96
N ILE A 268 14.63 9.06 -1.71
CA ILE A 268 15.23 7.74 -1.46
C ILE A 268 16.73 7.90 -1.37
N GLY A 269 17.33 7.47 -0.27
CA GLY A 269 18.76 7.48 -0.03
C GLY A 269 19.30 6.15 0.48
N ARG A 270 20.64 6.03 0.49
CA ARG A 270 21.37 4.91 1.08
C ARG A 270 22.53 5.42 1.92
N PRO A 271 22.25 5.98 3.12
CA PRO A 271 23.26 6.65 3.93
C PRO A 271 24.34 5.69 4.44
N TYR A 272 25.55 6.23 4.57
CA TYR A 272 26.66 5.51 5.24
C TYR A 272 26.42 5.46 6.75
N PRO A 273 26.90 4.42 7.47
CA PRO A 273 27.79 3.35 7.00
C PRO A 273 27.04 2.12 6.44
N PHE A 274 25.73 1.95 6.76
CA PHE A 274 25.02 0.69 6.50
C PHE A 274 24.46 0.58 5.09
N ARG A 275 24.15 1.72 4.45
CA ARG A 275 23.60 1.79 3.09
C ARG A 275 22.27 1.05 2.91
N ASP A 276 21.49 0.92 3.98
CA ASP A 276 20.13 0.43 3.87
C ASP A 276 19.29 1.46 3.10
N LYS A 277 18.25 0.97 2.44
CA LYS A 277 17.34 1.86 1.70
C LYS A 277 16.49 2.65 2.67
N VAL A 278 16.71 3.96 2.75
CA VAL A 278 15.86 4.90 3.49
C VAL A 278 14.99 5.67 2.51
N ARG A 279 13.73 5.88 2.85
CA ARG A 279 12.82 6.64 2.01
C ARG A 279 11.81 7.44 2.83
N THR A 280 11.40 8.59 2.28
CA THR A 280 10.18 9.27 2.74
C THR A 280 8.94 8.53 2.23
N PHE A 281 7.84 8.64 2.97
CA PHE A 281 6.58 8.03 2.61
C PHE A 281 5.41 8.77 3.24
N CYS A 282 4.24 8.78 2.57
CA CYS A 282 2.99 9.32 3.09
C CYS A 282 3.17 10.73 3.70
N GLN A 283 3.51 11.70 2.85
CA GLN A 283 3.64 13.10 3.23
C GLN A 283 2.27 13.74 3.38
N ASN A 284 2.06 14.45 4.49
CA ASN A 284 0.80 15.09 4.86
C ASN A 284 1.04 16.57 5.16
N PRO A 285 0.93 17.44 4.16
CA PRO A 285 1.03 18.90 4.35
C PRO A 285 -0.11 19.41 5.24
N SER A 286 0.22 20.27 6.21
CA SER A 286 -0.72 20.79 7.22
C SER A 286 -1.54 19.69 7.89
N GLY A 287 -0.94 18.51 8.02
CA GLY A 287 -1.61 17.29 8.51
C GLY A 287 -1.39 17.05 10.00
N PHE A 288 -1.89 15.93 10.46
CA PHE A 288 -1.81 15.50 11.86
C PHE A 288 -1.12 14.13 11.93
N VAL A 289 -0.28 13.95 12.93
CA VAL A 289 0.18 12.62 13.31
C VAL A 289 -0.98 11.89 13.97
N SER A 290 -1.19 10.65 13.62
CA SER A 290 -2.26 9.79 14.14
C SER A 290 -1.70 8.49 14.69
N GLU A 291 -2.41 7.90 15.62
CA GLU A 291 -2.15 6.58 16.18
C GLU A 291 -3.09 5.55 15.56
N GLU A 292 -2.56 4.40 15.19
CA GLU A 292 -3.31 3.24 14.68
C GLU A 292 -3.11 2.07 15.64
N VAL A 293 -4.19 1.57 16.22
CA VAL A 293 -4.17 0.39 17.09
C VAL A 293 -4.55 -0.84 16.28
N TYR A 294 -3.66 -1.83 16.26
CA TYR A 294 -3.87 -3.11 15.57
C TYR A 294 -4.66 -4.10 16.44
N ASP A 295 -5.19 -5.14 15.80
CA ASP A 295 -6.03 -6.15 16.49
C ASP A 295 -5.30 -6.91 17.61
N ASP A 296 -3.97 -7.00 17.54
CA ASP A 296 -3.10 -7.58 18.57
C ASP A 296 -2.70 -6.57 19.66
N GLY A 297 -3.29 -5.36 19.66
CA GLY A 297 -3.08 -4.33 20.66
C GLY A 297 -1.83 -3.46 20.45
N LEU A 298 -1.09 -3.66 19.35
CA LEU A 298 0.06 -2.82 19.02
C LEU A 298 -0.39 -1.44 18.52
N SER A 299 0.23 -0.40 19.05
CA SER A 299 0.06 0.98 18.63
C SER A 299 1.19 1.39 17.69
N LEU A 300 0.85 1.83 16.48
CA LEU A 300 1.76 2.38 15.49
C LEU A 300 1.38 3.82 15.16
N VAL A 301 2.32 4.59 14.63
CA VAL A 301 2.04 5.93 14.12
C VAL A 301 1.74 5.92 12.64
N ASN A 302 0.91 6.88 12.22
CA ASN A 302 0.64 7.20 10.84
C ASN A 302 0.41 8.71 10.69
N GLY A 303 0.13 9.19 9.49
CA GLY A 303 -0.27 10.58 9.23
C GLY A 303 -1.65 10.67 8.62
N HIS A 304 -2.33 11.76 8.89
CA HIS A 304 -3.65 12.03 8.34
C HIS A 304 -3.80 13.49 7.91
N SER A 305 -4.45 13.70 6.76
CA SER A 305 -4.82 15.03 6.27
C SER A 305 -6.33 15.17 6.26
N TYR A 306 -6.84 16.26 6.83
CA TYR A 306 -8.25 16.61 6.80
C TYR A 306 -8.49 17.69 5.74
N LYS A 307 -9.65 17.69 5.10
CA LYS A 307 -10.06 18.71 4.14
C LYS A 307 -10.23 20.08 4.82
N ASP A 308 -10.96 20.08 5.94
CA ASP A 308 -11.44 21.31 6.60
C ASP A 308 -10.67 21.66 7.89
N ARG A 309 -9.70 20.83 8.27
CA ARG A 309 -8.86 21.03 9.46
C ARG A 309 -7.40 20.95 9.10
N LYS A 310 -6.66 22.01 9.37
CA LYS A 310 -5.23 22.10 9.08
C LYS A 310 -4.42 22.35 10.34
N SER A 311 -3.25 21.73 10.43
CA SER A 311 -2.24 22.05 11.43
C SER A 311 -1.25 23.07 10.86
N LYS A 312 -0.26 23.47 11.66
CA LYS A 312 0.87 24.30 11.23
C LYS A 312 2.08 23.45 10.81
N ASN A 313 1.91 22.15 10.78
CA ASN A 313 2.99 21.20 10.57
C ASN A 313 2.73 20.31 9.36
N THR A 314 3.80 19.98 8.66
CA THR A 314 3.83 18.82 7.75
C THR A 314 4.34 17.61 8.52
N ASN A 315 3.79 16.44 8.26
CA ASN A 315 4.36 15.19 8.75
C ASN A 315 4.57 14.19 7.62
N LEU A 316 5.59 13.36 7.74
CA LEU A 316 5.94 12.32 6.77
C LEU A 316 6.63 11.14 7.47
N ALA A 317 6.49 9.94 6.91
CA ALA A 317 7.25 8.79 7.39
C ALA A 317 8.69 8.82 6.84
N ILE A 318 9.66 8.45 7.67
CA ILE A 318 11.02 8.11 7.24
C ILE A 318 11.24 6.64 7.59
N LEU A 319 11.35 5.81 6.57
CA LEU A 319 11.33 4.35 6.69
C LEU A 319 12.61 3.75 6.16
N VAL A 320 13.18 2.79 6.90
CA VAL A 320 14.33 1.97 6.52
C VAL A 320 13.84 0.58 6.14
N SER A 321 14.17 0.12 4.93
CA SER A 321 13.75 -1.19 4.44
C SER A 321 14.71 -2.29 4.90
N HIS A 322 14.17 -3.28 5.60
CA HIS A 322 14.92 -4.44 6.07
C HIS A 322 14.51 -5.71 5.33
N LYS A 323 15.50 -6.46 4.90
CA LYS A 323 15.36 -7.79 4.30
C LYS A 323 16.08 -8.81 5.17
N PHE A 324 15.38 -9.89 5.46
CA PHE A 324 15.97 -10.99 6.22
C PHE A 324 16.08 -12.23 5.35
N LYS A 325 17.14 -13.02 5.61
CA LYS A 325 17.39 -14.31 4.98
C LYS A 325 17.76 -15.31 6.07
N ASN A 326 17.66 -16.59 5.77
CA ASN A 326 18.08 -17.66 6.69
C ASN A 326 19.37 -17.30 7.45
N PRO A 327 19.44 -17.57 8.77
CA PRO A 327 18.48 -18.40 9.55
C PRO A 327 17.23 -17.68 10.07
N PHE A 328 17.10 -16.37 9.89
CA PHE A 328 15.92 -15.60 10.31
C PHE A 328 15.20 -15.01 9.08
N ASP A 329 13.99 -15.45 8.86
CA ASP A 329 13.17 -15.13 7.69
C ASP A 329 11.75 -14.58 8.03
N LYS A 330 11.60 -14.05 9.26
CA LYS A 330 10.31 -13.56 9.80
C LYS A 330 10.30 -12.04 9.98
N PRO A 331 10.30 -11.24 8.89
CA PRO A 331 10.37 -9.79 8.97
C PRO A 331 9.20 -9.16 9.72
N ILE A 332 8.00 -9.73 9.61
CA ILE A 332 6.78 -9.23 10.29
C ILE A 332 6.95 -9.40 11.82
N GLU A 333 7.41 -10.56 12.27
CA GLU A 333 7.65 -10.83 13.68
C GLU A 333 8.71 -9.88 14.26
N TYR A 334 9.78 -9.63 13.51
CA TYR A 334 10.81 -8.67 13.90
C TYR A 334 10.24 -7.26 14.09
N GLY A 335 9.45 -6.77 13.13
CA GLY A 335 8.80 -5.47 13.22
C GLY A 335 7.81 -5.39 14.39
N LYS A 336 7.01 -6.43 14.62
CA LYS A 336 6.10 -6.49 15.77
C LYS A 336 6.83 -6.46 17.11
N ASN A 337 7.98 -7.11 17.24
CA ASN A 337 8.79 -7.08 18.46
C ASN A 337 9.35 -5.68 18.72
N ILE A 338 9.79 -4.95 17.70
CA ILE A 338 10.19 -3.54 17.85
C ILE A 338 9.02 -2.68 18.29
N ALA A 339 7.85 -2.84 17.66
CA ALA A 339 6.64 -2.10 18.04
C ALA A 339 6.26 -2.36 19.51
N LYS A 340 6.28 -3.63 19.92
CA LYS A 340 5.98 -4.03 21.30
C LYS A 340 6.93 -3.38 22.30
N ASN A 341 8.23 -3.40 22.05
CA ASN A 341 9.23 -2.79 22.92
C ASN A 341 9.01 -1.27 23.05
N LEU A 342 8.70 -0.56 21.94
CA LEU A 342 8.40 0.87 21.97
C LEU A 342 7.09 1.17 22.72
N ASN A 343 6.07 0.35 22.52
CA ASN A 343 4.80 0.51 23.25
C ASN A 343 4.94 0.24 24.75
N GLU A 344 5.79 -0.71 25.15
CA GLU A 344 6.10 -0.93 26.58
C GLU A 344 6.72 0.31 27.21
N LEU A 345 7.67 0.98 26.51
CA LEU A 345 8.27 2.24 26.97
C LEU A 345 7.25 3.40 26.99
N GLY A 346 6.23 3.36 26.14
CA GLY A 346 5.14 4.34 26.05
C GLY A 346 3.91 3.98 26.90
N ASN A 347 3.98 2.94 27.77
CA ASN A 347 2.83 2.46 28.54
C ASN A 347 1.61 2.11 27.66
N GLY A 348 1.84 1.41 26.56
CA GLY A 348 0.83 0.92 25.63
C GLY A 348 0.53 1.86 24.45
N THR A 349 1.19 3.00 24.34
CA THR A 349 1.04 3.95 23.23
C THR A 349 2.40 4.24 22.55
N VAL A 350 2.41 5.17 21.64
CA VAL A 350 3.59 5.57 20.86
C VAL A 350 4.44 6.61 21.58
N LEU A 351 5.73 6.63 21.26
CA LEU A 351 6.68 7.61 21.81
C LEU A 351 6.85 8.82 20.88
N VAL A 352 7.20 9.96 21.47
CA VAL A 352 7.67 11.16 20.77
C VAL A 352 8.99 11.63 21.35
N GLN A 353 9.94 12.03 20.50
CA GLN A 353 11.25 12.57 20.87
C GLN A 353 11.65 13.72 19.95
N ARG A 354 12.27 14.77 20.50
CA ARG A 354 12.84 15.86 19.72
C ARG A 354 14.14 15.43 19.05
N LEU A 355 14.38 15.85 17.82
CA LEU A 355 15.61 15.55 17.10
C LEU A 355 16.85 16.04 17.85
N GLY A 356 16.80 17.25 18.42
CA GLY A 356 17.90 17.81 19.20
C GLY A 356 18.26 17.00 20.45
N ASP A 357 17.29 16.33 21.07
CA ASP A 357 17.55 15.47 22.23
C ASP A 357 18.21 14.16 21.84
N ILE A 358 17.82 13.60 20.69
CA ILE A 358 18.48 12.41 20.13
C ILE A 358 19.96 12.71 19.86
N TYR A 359 20.29 13.85 19.25
CA TYR A 359 21.69 14.25 19.01
C TYR A 359 22.50 14.44 20.27
N ARG A 360 21.84 14.81 21.39
CA ARG A 360 22.48 14.93 22.71
C ARG A 360 22.53 13.62 23.49
N GLY A 361 21.99 12.54 22.93
CA GLY A 361 21.92 11.22 23.59
C GLY A 361 21.03 11.20 24.83
N LYS A 362 19.93 11.95 24.83
CA LYS A 362 19.00 12.01 25.95
C LYS A 362 17.54 11.87 25.53
N ARG A 363 16.71 11.39 26.46
CA ARG A 363 15.26 11.37 26.25
C ARG A 363 14.69 12.79 26.17
N THR A 364 13.53 12.94 25.56
CA THR A 364 12.70 14.14 25.68
C THR A 364 11.79 14.06 26.89
N TRP A 365 11.67 15.14 27.65
CA TRP A 365 10.75 15.27 28.77
C TRP A 365 9.54 16.13 28.35
N LYS A 366 8.46 16.04 29.15
CA LYS A 366 7.22 16.77 28.85
C LYS A 366 7.45 18.28 28.81
N GLU A 367 8.19 18.81 29.76
CA GLU A 367 8.50 20.23 29.88
C GLU A 367 9.26 20.78 28.66
N GLU A 368 10.06 19.93 28.03
CA GLU A 368 10.77 20.25 26.80
C GLU A 368 9.87 20.26 25.57
N LEU A 369 8.83 19.42 25.54
CA LEU A 369 7.80 19.46 24.49
C LEU A 369 6.85 20.64 24.66
N ASP A 370 6.48 20.97 25.89
CA ASP A 370 5.55 22.09 26.19
C ASP A 370 6.11 23.44 25.73
N THR A 371 7.43 23.57 25.61
CA THR A 371 8.14 24.78 25.14
C THR A 371 8.76 24.64 23.76
N ASN A 372 8.49 23.54 23.06
CA ASN A 372 9.08 23.25 21.75
C ASN A 372 8.46 24.10 20.64
N GLU A 373 9.26 24.52 19.66
CA GLU A 373 8.78 25.32 18.54
C GLU A 373 7.85 24.56 17.60
N VAL A 374 8.08 23.26 17.40
CA VAL A 374 7.15 22.35 16.69
C VAL A 374 6.19 21.78 17.73
N GLU A 375 4.95 22.26 17.72
CA GLU A 375 3.92 21.78 18.65
C GLU A 375 3.43 20.39 18.20
N PRO A 376 3.50 19.35 19.06
CA PRO A 376 3.03 18.02 18.73
C PRO A 376 1.56 17.98 18.30
N THR A 377 1.25 17.43 17.12
CA THR A 377 -0.15 17.25 16.70
C THR A 377 -0.80 16.00 17.27
N LEU A 378 -0.02 14.96 17.63
CA LEU A 378 -0.50 13.80 18.40
C LEU A 378 -0.25 14.02 19.89
N LYS A 379 -1.27 14.56 20.58
CA LYS A 379 -1.16 14.93 22.00
C LYS A 379 -1.08 13.73 22.95
N SER A 380 -1.49 12.53 22.50
CA SER A 380 -1.42 11.29 23.29
C SER A 380 -0.05 10.63 23.29
N ALA A 381 0.86 11.03 22.38
CA ALA A 381 2.20 10.46 22.32
C ALA A 381 3.00 10.77 23.60
N VAL A 382 3.70 9.77 24.12
CA VAL A 382 4.47 9.90 25.37
C VAL A 382 5.89 10.39 25.08
N PRO A 383 6.35 11.47 25.74
CA PRO A 383 7.75 11.91 25.62
C PRO A 383 8.71 10.83 26.12
N GLY A 384 9.69 10.47 25.31
CA GLY A 384 10.57 9.36 25.67
C GLY A 384 11.89 9.35 24.90
N ASP A 385 12.50 8.18 24.87
CA ASP A 385 13.68 7.89 24.07
C ASP A 385 13.41 6.70 23.14
N ILE A 386 13.24 7.00 21.86
CA ILE A 386 12.95 6.00 20.83
C ILE A 386 14.17 5.15 20.48
N THR A 387 15.38 5.61 20.83
CA THR A 387 16.63 4.91 20.50
C THR A 387 16.81 3.62 21.30
N PHE A 388 16.09 3.46 22.41
CA PHE A 388 16.15 2.22 23.21
C PHE A 388 15.63 0.99 22.47
N ALA A 389 14.72 1.15 21.50
CA ALA A 389 14.06 0.02 20.87
C ALA A 389 14.14 -0.01 19.33
N ILE A 390 14.32 1.12 18.67
CA ILE A 390 14.41 1.15 17.19
C ILE A 390 15.66 0.44 16.65
N GLY A 391 16.68 0.28 17.42
CA GLY A 391 17.94 -0.35 17.03
C GLY A 391 18.92 0.63 16.37
N TYR A 392 20.20 0.46 16.71
CA TYR A 392 21.29 1.36 16.33
C TYR A 392 21.42 1.56 14.81
N ARG A 393 21.33 0.47 14.03
CA ARG A 393 21.46 0.52 12.57
C ARG A 393 20.36 1.35 11.93
N THR A 394 19.11 1.06 12.25
CA THR A 394 17.95 1.79 11.72
C THR A 394 17.98 3.26 12.10
N MET A 395 18.26 3.56 13.37
CA MET A 395 18.33 4.95 13.84
C MET A 395 19.47 5.73 13.19
N THR A 396 20.64 5.09 13.01
CA THR A 396 21.78 5.71 12.33
C THR A 396 21.42 6.08 10.88
N ASP A 397 20.79 5.16 10.14
CA ASP A 397 20.36 5.43 8.77
C ASP A 397 19.33 6.57 8.70
N ILE A 398 18.37 6.62 9.63
CA ILE A 398 17.37 7.70 9.73
C ILE A 398 18.06 9.05 9.97
N LEU A 399 18.93 9.15 10.98
CA LEU A 399 19.60 10.43 11.32
C LEU A 399 20.52 10.90 10.22
N LYS A 400 21.26 10.01 9.57
CA LYS A 400 22.11 10.37 8.41
C LYS A 400 21.28 10.82 7.22
N PHE A 401 20.11 10.19 6.99
CA PHE A 401 19.19 10.63 5.95
C PHE A 401 18.60 12.02 6.25
N ILE A 402 18.16 12.28 7.49
CA ILE A 402 17.66 13.59 7.93
C ILE A 402 18.71 14.68 7.68
N ASN A 403 19.99 14.41 8.04
CA ASN A 403 21.09 15.38 7.82
C ASN A 403 21.37 15.61 6.32
N ALA A 404 21.22 14.61 5.48
CA ALA A 404 21.36 14.78 4.04
C ALA A 404 20.18 15.57 3.45
N MET A 405 18.97 15.31 3.94
CA MET A 405 17.78 16.07 3.55
C MET A 405 17.86 17.55 3.91
N ASP A 406 18.50 17.91 5.03
CA ASP A 406 18.66 19.30 5.45
C ASP A 406 19.48 20.13 4.45
N LYS A 407 20.41 19.51 3.75
CA LYS A 407 21.17 20.17 2.68
C LYS A 407 20.36 20.40 1.39
N ILE A 408 19.22 19.68 1.26
CA ILE A 408 18.28 19.82 0.14
C ILE A 408 17.17 20.78 0.51
N ILE A 409 16.68 20.68 1.74
CA ILE A 409 15.54 21.42 2.31
C ILE A 409 16.01 21.99 3.65
N GLU A 410 16.38 23.27 3.67
CA GLU A 410 16.87 23.95 4.87
C GLU A 410 15.86 23.89 6.01
N GLY A 411 16.31 23.51 7.21
CA GLY A 411 15.48 23.30 8.39
C GLY A 411 14.89 21.89 8.52
N PHE A 412 15.20 20.99 7.59
CA PHE A 412 14.76 19.59 7.71
C PHE A 412 15.42 18.88 8.89
N ALA A 413 16.60 19.28 9.34
CA ALA A 413 17.26 18.76 10.54
C ALA A 413 17.20 19.73 11.74
N ASP A 414 16.16 20.57 11.82
CA ASP A 414 16.00 21.49 12.96
C ASP A 414 15.85 20.69 14.27
N PRO A 415 16.56 21.06 15.37
CA PRO A 415 16.49 20.36 16.64
C PRO A 415 15.10 20.27 17.29
N HIS A 416 14.18 21.17 16.92
CA HIS A 416 12.80 21.17 17.40
C HIS A 416 11.87 20.24 16.64
N ASN A 417 12.30 19.65 15.52
CA ASN A 417 11.51 18.67 14.79
C ASN A 417 11.29 17.42 15.64
N LEU A 418 10.13 16.78 15.44
CA LEU A 418 9.64 15.68 16.28
C LEU A 418 9.68 14.35 15.54
N LEU A 419 10.14 13.33 16.23
CA LEU A 419 10.12 11.95 15.78
C LEU A 419 9.13 11.16 16.62
N TYR A 420 8.17 10.51 15.98
CA TYR A 420 7.25 9.58 16.63
C TYR A 420 7.56 8.15 16.21
N ALA A 421 7.50 7.22 17.13
CA ALA A 421 7.78 5.81 16.88
C ALA A 421 6.85 4.89 17.68
N PRO A 422 6.55 3.70 17.12
CA PRO A 422 7.05 3.13 15.88
C PRO A 422 6.18 3.47 14.66
N GLU A 423 6.80 3.75 13.51
CA GLU A 423 6.12 3.61 12.23
C GLU A 423 6.66 2.37 11.50
N ILE A 424 5.79 1.41 11.24
CA ILE A 424 6.18 0.15 10.61
C ILE A 424 5.22 -0.15 9.46
N LYS A 425 5.78 -0.56 8.33
CA LYS A 425 4.97 -1.09 7.23
C LYS A 425 5.31 -2.55 7.04
N PHE A 426 4.34 -3.39 7.34
CA PHE A 426 4.40 -4.83 7.10
C PHE A 426 4.07 -5.12 5.64
N TYR A 427 4.87 -5.96 5.02
CA TYR A 427 4.61 -6.44 3.68
C TYR A 427 4.37 -7.94 3.72
N SER A 428 3.37 -8.36 2.96
CA SER A 428 3.04 -9.77 2.79
C SER A 428 4.24 -10.56 2.28
N ASN A 429 4.27 -11.84 2.59
CA ASN A 429 5.13 -12.75 1.88
C ASN A 429 4.87 -12.64 0.38
N LYS A 430 5.92 -12.70 -0.39
CA LYS A 430 5.83 -12.66 -1.84
C LYS A 430 5.59 -14.06 -2.35
N VAL A 431 4.46 -14.28 -3.02
CA VAL A 431 4.19 -15.54 -3.72
C VAL A 431 5.15 -15.65 -4.90
N LEU A 432 5.86 -16.77 -4.99
CA LEU A 432 6.72 -17.06 -6.15
C LEU A 432 5.87 -17.44 -7.35
N ILE A 433 6.09 -16.75 -8.44
CA ILE A 433 5.35 -16.92 -9.69
C ILE A 433 6.33 -16.89 -10.86
N ASP A 434 5.97 -17.56 -11.93
CA ASP A 434 6.70 -17.54 -13.18
C ASP A 434 6.38 -16.28 -14.03
N GLU A 435 6.87 -16.23 -15.25
CA GLU A 435 6.63 -15.16 -16.22
C GLU A 435 5.18 -15.04 -16.69
N ASN A 436 4.37 -16.10 -16.48
CA ASN A 436 2.95 -16.14 -16.76
C ASN A 436 2.11 -15.90 -15.50
N PHE A 437 2.74 -15.49 -14.40
CA PHE A 437 2.11 -15.28 -13.08
C PHE A 437 1.53 -16.57 -12.46
N GLU A 438 1.93 -17.75 -12.95
CA GLU A 438 1.55 -19.05 -12.42
C GLU A 438 2.38 -19.39 -11.19
N THR A 439 1.76 -19.95 -10.17
CA THR A 439 2.41 -20.39 -8.92
C THR A 439 3.04 -21.79 -9.11
N SER A 440 3.61 -22.35 -8.05
CA SER A 440 4.04 -23.77 -8.05
C SER A 440 2.90 -24.78 -8.22
N ILE A 441 1.65 -24.35 -8.16
CA ILE A 441 0.46 -25.16 -8.42
C ILE A 441 -0.05 -24.84 -9.83
N LYS A 442 -0.22 -25.88 -10.65
CA LYS A 442 -0.66 -25.72 -12.04
C LYS A 442 -2.04 -25.08 -12.15
N ASP A 443 -2.21 -24.14 -13.10
CA ASP A 443 -3.43 -23.37 -13.36
C ASP A 443 -3.89 -22.47 -12.21
N LEU A 444 -3.03 -22.30 -11.16
CA LEU A 444 -3.20 -21.34 -10.08
C LEU A 444 -2.28 -20.16 -10.25
N TYR A 445 -2.84 -18.98 -10.39
CA TYR A 445 -2.14 -17.72 -10.66
C TYR A 445 -2.26 -16.77 -9.47
N CYS A 446 -1.30 -15.86 -9.31
CA CYS A 446 -1.34 -14.86 -8.26
C CYS A 446 -0.98 -13.47 -8.82
N ILE A 447 -1.84 -12.47 -8.54
CA ILE A 447 -1.66 -11.06 -8.89
C ILE A 447 -2.09 -10.17 -7.71
N GLY A 448 -1.78 -8.87 -7.80
CA GLY A 448 -2.24 -7.89 -6.82
C GLY A 448 -1.32 -7.73 -5.61
N ASP A 449 -1.73 -6.83 -4.72
CA ASP A 449 -0.91 -6.37 -3.60
C ASP A 449 -0.70 -7.45 -2.52
N GLY A 450 -1.68 -8.35 -2.35
CA GLY A 450 -1.61 -9.42 -1.34
C GLY A 450 -0.52 -10.46 -1.63
N GLY A 451 -0.24 -10.72 -2.90
CA GLY A 451 0.84 -11.61 -3.35
C GLY A 451 2.22 -10.94 -3.41
N GLY A 452 2.35 -9.65 -3.05
CA GLY A 452 3.61 -8.92 -3.04
C GLY A 452 4.12 -8.48 -4.41
N MET A 453 3.34 -8.69 -5.50
CA MET A 453 3.72 -8.32 -6.86
C MET A 453 3.53 -6.83 -7.13
N THR A 454 2.39 -6.28 -6.75
CA THR A 454 2.02 -4.89 -7.02
C THR A 454 1.90 -4.07 -5.75
N ARG A 455 1.79 -2.75 -5.93
CA ARG A 455 1.45 -1.82 -4.85
C ARG A 455 0.74 -0.61 -5.42
N GLY A 456 -0.50 -0.42 -4.92
CA GLY A 456 -1.37 0.70 -5.32
C GLY A 456 -2.24 0.38 -6.54
N LEU A 457 -3.22 1.27 -6.76
CA LEU A 457 -4.31 1.04 -7.71
C LEU A 457 -3.82 0.83 -9.13
N MET A 458 -2.92 1.68 -9.61
CA MET A 458 -2.45 1.64 -11.00
C MET A 458 -1.69 0.35 -11.32
N MET A 459 -0.72 -0.03 -10.47
CA MET A 459 0.04 -1.26 -10.70
C MET A 459 -0.81 -2.53 -10.56
N ALA A 460 -1.78 -2.51 -9.66
CA ALA A 460 -2.75 -3.60 -9.53
C ALA A 460 -3.62 -3.72 -10.80
N SER A 461 -4.09 -2.59 -11.34
CA SER A 461 -4.84 -2.54 -12.60
C SER A 461 -4.01 -3.05 -13.79
N ALA A 462 -2.77 -2.59 -13.93
CA ALA A 462 -1.84 -3.03 -14.96
C ALA A 462 -1.56 -4.55 -14.90
N ALA A 463 -1.39 -5.10 -13.69
CA ALA A 463 -1.21 -6.54 -13.50
C ALA A 463 -2.46 -7.34 -13.92
N GLY A 464 -3.65 -6.81 -13.65
CA GLY A 464 -4.91 -7.41 -14.10
C GLY A 464 -5.01 -7.50 -15.61
N VAL A 465 -4.72 -6.39 -16.32
CA VAL A 465 -4.66 -6.36 -17.79
C VAL A 465 -3.68 -7.39 -18.33
N GLN A 466 -2.47 -7.45 -17.78
CA GLN A 466 -1.46 -8.41 -18.22
C GLN A 466 -1.91 -9.86 -18.00
N MET A 467 -2.52 -10.17 -16.85
CA MET A 467 -3.04 -11.50 -16.55
C MET A 467 -4.09 -11.94 -17.58
N ALA A 468 -5.03 -11.04 -17.93
CA ALA A 468 -6.02 -11.33 -18.97
C ALA A 468 -5.37 -11.62 -20.32
N ARG A 469 -4.33 -10.86 -20.70
CA ARG A 469 -3.58 -11.07 -21.95
C ARG A 469 -2.84 -12.42 -21.95
N ILE A 470 -2.31 -12.85 -20.79
CA ILE A 470 -1.69 -14.17 -20.63
C ILE A 470 -2.74 -15.27 -20.81
N LEU A 471 -3.87 -15.18 -20.11
CA LEU A 471 -4.96 -16.17 -20.19
C LEU A 471 -5.53 -16.27 -21.61
N SER A 472 -5.61 -15.15 -22.32
CA SER A 472 -6.16 -15.11 -23.70
C SER A 472 -5.23 -15.73 -24.76
N LYS A 473 -3.91 -15.78 -24.51
CA LYS A 473 -2.96 -16.44 -25.41
C LYS A 473 -3.03 -17.97 -25.34
N ASN A 474 -3.45 -18.51 -24.21
CA ASN A 474 -3.49 -19.94 -23.94
C ASN A 474 -4.82 -20.60 -24.41
N VAL A 475 -5.70 -19.83 -25.03
CA VAL A 475 -6.94 -20.32 -25.65
C VAL A 475 -6.67 -20.46 -27.14
N LYS A 476 -6.12 -21.62 -27.57
CA LYS A 476 -6.07 -22.07 -28.96
C LYS A 476 -6.88 -23.33 -29.12
#